data_bb5ec78e56b5b740eb4282ecbcea42e4
#
_entry.id   bb5ec78e56b5b740eb4282ecbcea42e4
#
_cell.length_a   1.000
_cell.length_b   1.000
_cell.length_c   1.000
_cell.angle_alpha   90.00
_cell.angle_beta   90.00
_cell.angle_gamma   90.00
#
_symmetry.space_group_name_H-M   'P 1'
#
loop_
_entity.id
_entity.type
_entity.pdbx_description
1 polymer ?
#
loop_
_entity_poly.entity_id
_entity_poly.type
_entity_poly.pdbx_seq_one_letter_code
_entity_poly.pdbx_strand_id
1 'polypeptide(L)'
;MVLKNWSRGTGKKKYRVELWSHGKNSKKIRTIQFGHKDYGQYKDKTPLKLYSSKNTLDKKRRTAYYNRHPKNYPRYSADWLSKKYLW
;
A
#
# COMPACT_ATOMS: atom_id res chain seq x y z
N MET A 1 2.92 -0.78 16.11
CA MET A 1 1.66 -1.03 15.41
C MET A 1 1.84 -2.17 14.41
N VAL A 2 0.78 -2.86 14.09
CA VAL A 2 0.82 -4.06 13.25
C VAL A 2 -0.20 -3.92 12.12
N LEU A 3 0.22 -4.24 10.90
CA LEU A 3 -0.68 -4.37 9.75
C LEU A 3 -1.11 -5.83 9.64
N LYS A 4 -2.41 -6.09 9.59
CA LYS A 4 -2.95 -7.43 9.45
C LYS A 4 -4.31 -7.45 8.73
N ASN A 5 -4.78 -8.66 8.43
CA ASN A 5 -6.04 -8.87 7.72
C ASN A 5 -6.03 -8.20 6.33
N TRP A 6 -4.96 -8.45 5.58
CA TRP A 6 -4.84 -8.00 4.21
C TRP A 6 -5.93 -8.61 3.34
N SER A 7 -6.54 -7.80 2.49
CA SER A 7 -7.56 -8.26 1.54
C SER A 7 -7.59 -7.35 0.31
N ARG A 8 -8.40 -7.71 -0.66
CA ARG A 8 -8.64 -6.83 -1.82
C ARG A 8 -9.36 -5.57 -1.35
N GLY A 9 -8.98 -4.43 -1.93
CA GLY A 9 -9.68 -3.19 -1.72
C GLY A 9 -11.08 -3.20 -2.33
N THR A 10 -11.88 -2.21 -1.95
CA THR A 10 -13.20 -1.98 -2.54
C THR A 10 -13.13 -0.90 -3.60
N GLY A 11 -14.07 -0.93 -4.57
CA GLY A 11 -14.09 0.02 -5.66
C GLY A 11 -12.81 -0.05 -6.48
N LYS A 12 -12.13 1.08 -6.66
CA LYS A 12 -10.89 1.17 -7.44
C LYS A 12 -9.61 0.97 -6.63
N LYS A 13 -9.71 0.66 -5.35
CA LYS A 13 -8.54 0.42 -4.50
C LYS A 13 -8.02 -1.00 -4.65
N LYS A 14 -6.69 -1.14 -4.71
CA LYS A 14 -6.04 -2.45 -4.84
C LYS A 14 -6.12 -3.27 -3.57
N TYR A 15 -5.80 -2.66 -2.42
CA TYR A 15 -5.65 -3.35 -1.15
C TYR A 15 -6.39 -2.67 -0.03
N ARG A 16 -6.81 -3.50 0.89
CA ARG A 16 -7.36 -3.12 2.19
C ARG A 16 -6.55 -3.83 3.26
N VAL A 17 -6.17 -3.11 4.31
CA VAL A 17 -5.41 -3.65 5.42
C VAL A 17 -5.87 -2.99 6.72
N GLU A 18 -5.80 -3.72 7.82
CA GLU A 18 -6.15 -3.21 9.13
C GLU A 18 -4.90 -2.86 9.91
N LEU A 19 -4.92 -1.69 10.56
CA LEU A 19 -3.88 -1.25 11.47
C LEU A 19 -4.33 -1.51 12.91
N TRP A 20 -3.50 -2.25 13.65
CA TRP A 20 -3.77 -2.65 15.03
C TRP A 20 -2.65 -2.19 15.96
N SER A 21 -3.00 -1.93 17.22
CA SER A 21 -2.01 -1.68 18.26
C SER A 21 -1.30 -2.97 18.66
N HIS A 22 -0.14 -2.83 19.35
CA HIS A 22 0.60 -3.96 19.91
C HIS A 22 0.05 -4.39 21.27
N GLY A 23 0.36 -5.60 21.69
CA GLY A 23 0.18 -6.09 23.04
C GLY A 23 -1.02 -6.98 23.25
N LYS A 24 -1.22 -7.40 24.51
CA LYS A 24 -2.28 -8.34 24.90
C LYS A 24 -3.69 -7.80 24.60
N ASN A 25 -3.88 -6.50 24.74
CA ASN A 25 -5.14 -5.84 24.48
C ASN A 25 -5.11 -5.11 23.14
N SER A 26 -4.54 -5.76 22.13
CA SER A 26 -4.47 -5.22 20.77
C SER A 26 -5.85 -4.81 20.28
N LYS A 27 -5.96 -3.59 19.78
CA LYS A 27 -7.20 -3.04 19.24
C LYS A 27 -7.00 -2.56 17.84
N LYS A 28 -8.03 -2.73 17.01
CA LYS A 28 -8.05 -2.16 15.67
C LYS A 28 -8.11 -0.64 15.76
N ILE A 29 -7.14 0.02 15.13
CA ILE A 29 -7.05 1.49 15.09
C ILE A 29 -7.86 2.03 13.92
N ARG A 30 -7.64 1.47 12.72
CA ARG A 30 -8.37 1.87 11.52
C ARG A 30 -8.16 0.87 10.39
N THR A 31 -8.98 0.97 9.36
CA THR A 31 -8.81 0.28 8.09
C THR A 31 -8.28 1.27 7.06
N ILE A 32 -7.28 0.84 6.27
CA ILE A 32 -6.67 1.67 5.24
C ILE A 32 -6.82 0.95 3.91
N GLN A 33 -7.20 1.69 2.87
CA GLN A 33 -7.21 1.19 1.51
C GLN A 33 -6.24 2.01 0.68
N PHE A 34 -5.46 1.35 -0.18
CA PHE A 34 -4.44 2.01 -0.97
C PHE A 34 -4.24 1.35 -2.33
N GLY A 35 -3.53 2.05 -3.21
CA GLY A 35 -3.30 1.62 -4.58
C GLY A 35 -4.51 1.88 -5.47
N HIS A 36 -4.31 1.84 -6.79
CA HIS A 36 -5.37 2.02 -7.77
C HIS A 36 -5.35 0.86 -8.75
N LYS A 37 -6.49 0.19 -8.94
CA LYS A 37 -6.60 -1.02 -9.77
C LYS A 37 -6.20 -0.82 -11.22
N ASP A 38 -6.46 0.36 -11.76
CA ASP A 38 -6.24 0.65 -13.17
C ASP A 38 -4.80 1.05 -13.49
N TYR A 39 -3.97 1.31 -12.48
CA TYR A 39 -2.60 1.74 -12.67
C TYR A 39 -1.60 0.64 -12.33
N GLY A 40 -0.51 0.60 -13.08
CA GLY A 40 0.63 -0.23 -12.75
C GLY A 40 1.36 0.27 -11.52
N GLN A 41 2.28 -0.53 -11.03
CA GLN A 41 3.19 -0.19 -9.94
C GLN A 41 4.59 -0.67 -10.28
N TYR A 42 5.57 -0.30 -9.45
CA TYR A 42 6.91 -0.81 -9.63
C TYR A 42 6.97 -2.30 -9.33
N LYS A 43 6.56 -2.70 -8.13
CA LYS A 43 6.52 -4.11 -7.71
C LYS A 43 5.51 -4.27 -6.56
N ASP A 44 4.68 -5.29 -6.64
CA ASP A 44 3.76 -5.63 -5.55
C ASP A 44 4.52 -6.39 -4.47
N LYS A 45 4.84 -5.70 -3.39
CA LYS A 45 5.55 -6.24 -2.22
C LYS A 45 4.62 -6.62 -1.08
N THR A 46 3.30 -6.58 -1.31
CA THR A 46 2.32 -6.96 -0.29
C THR A 46 2.38 -8.46 -0.02
N PRO A 47 1.88 -8.92 1.15
CA PRO A 47 1.83 -10.36 1.44
C PRO A 47 0.96 -11.15 0.46
N LEU A 48 -0.05 -10.52 -0.14
CA LEU A 48 -1.00 -11.19 -1.03
C LEU A 48 -0.54 -11.27 -2.48
N LYS A 49 0.22 -10.28 -2.94
CA LYS A 49 0.77 -10.20 -4.31
C LYS A 49 -0.30 -10.39 -5.40
N LEU A 50 -1.51 -9.89 -5.17
CA LEU A 50 -2.64 -10.09 -6.08
C LEU A 50 -2.52 -9.32 -7.40
N TYR A 51 -1.69 -8.28 -7.42
CA TYR A 51 -1.51 -7.41 -8.58
C TYR A 51 -0.12 -7.51 -9.19
N SER A 52 0.56 -8.63 -9.01
CA SER A 52 1.91 -8.84 -9.57
C SER A 52 1.96 -8.71 -11.09
N SER A 53 0.86 -9.02 -11.78
CA SER A 53 0.74 -8.82 -13.23
C SER A 53 0.83 -7.34 -13.65
N LYS A 54 0.63 -6.42 -12.73
CA LYS A 54 0.75 -4.97 -12.94
C LYS A 54 2.14 -4.43 -12.61
N ASN A 55 3.08 -5.27 -12.21
CA ASN A 55 4.45 -4.86 -11.96
C ASN A 55 5.11 -4.40 -13.25
N THR A 56 5.61 -3.19 -13.28
CA THR A 56 6.33 -2.66 -14.45
C THR A 56 7.83 -2.89 -14.34
N LEU A 57 8.36 -2.90 -13.13
CA LEU A 57 9.79 -2.90 -12.82
C LEU A 57 10.55 -1.80 -13.58
N ASP A 58 9.84 -0.73 -13.92
CA ASP A 58 10.35 0.39 -14.68
C ASP A 58 10.89 1.46 -13.73
N LYS A 59 12.20 1.58 -13.68
CA LYS A 59 12.88 2.53 -12.80
C LYS A 59 12.55 3.98 -13.13
N LYS A 60 12.28 4.30 -14.39
CA LYS A 60 11.88 5.65 -14.80
C LYS A 60 10.51 6.01 -14.24
N ARG A 61 9.56 5.09 -14.30
CA ARG A 61 8.23 5.28 -13.69
C ARG A 61 8.32 5.41 -12.18
N ARG A 62 9.17 4.62 -11.55
CA ARG A 62 9.42 4.71 -10.11
C ARG A 62 9.97 6.09 -9.73
N THR A 63 10.97 6.57 -10.46
CA THR A 63 11.54 7.90 -10.25
C THR A 63 10.47 8.98 -10.44
N ALA A 64 9.66 8.88 -11.50
CA ALA A 64 8.57 9.82 -11.75
C ALA A 64 7.54 9.81 -10.61
N TYR A 65 7.22 8.65 -10.07
CA TYR A 65 6.33 8.53 -8.91
C TYR A 65 6.90 9.28 -7.69
N TYR A 66 8.17 9.04 -7.36
CA TYR A 66 8.82 9.69 -6.22
C TYR A 66 8.95 11.20 -6.43
N ASN A 67 9.12 11.67 -7.66
CA ASN A 67 9.16 13.11 -7.98
C ASN A 67 7.80 13.77 -7.79
N ARG A 68 6.70 13.07 -8.11
CA ARG A 68 5.34 13.56 -7.88
C ARG A 68 4.92 13.48 -6.41
N HIS A 69 5.56 12.62 -5.62
CA HIS A 69 5.26 12.39 -4.21
C HIS A 69 6.49 12.57 -3.34
N PRO A 70 7.10 13.78 -3.34
CA PRO A 70 8.36 13.99 -2.63
C PRO A 70 8.22 14.08 -1.11
N LYS A 71 6.99 14.25 -0.60
CA LYS A 71 6.75 14.43 0.82
C LYS A 71 6.88 13.11 1.58
N ASN A 72 7.31 13.23 2.85
CA ASN A 72 7.19 12.15 3.82
C ASN A 72 5.76 12.14 4.35
N TYR A 73 4.97 11.19 3.87
CA TYR A 73 3.59 11.07 4.32
C TYR A 73 3.50 10.53 5.75
N PRO A 74 2.41 10.85 6.47
CA PRO A 74 2.20 10.28 7.80
C PRO A 74 2.27 8.75 7.76
N ARG A 75 2.93 8.18 8.76
CA ARG A 75 3.08 6.73 8.88
C ARG A 75 1.71 6.04 8.86
N TYR A 76 1.60 4.96 8.10
CA TYR A 76 0.37 4.20 7.90
C TYR A 76 -0.75 4.96 7.20
N SER A 77 -0.46 6.07 6.52
CA SER A 77 -1.42 6.66 5.58
C SER A 77 -1.48 5.82 4.28
N ALA A 78 -2.53 6.03 3.49
CA ALA A 78 -2.67 5.35 2.20
C ALA A 78 -1.46 5.63 1.29
N ASP A 79 -1.01 6.87 1.23
CA ASP A 79 0.15 7.24 0.41
C ASP A 79 1.45 6.61 0.92
N TRP A 80 1.63 6.56 2.23
CA TRP A 80 2.78 5.90 2.84
C TRP A 80 2.80 4.41 2.49
N LEU A 81 1.66 3.74 2.57
CA LEU A 81 1.54 2.32 2.23
C LEU A 81 1.77 2.07 0.74
N SER A 82 1.24 2.90 -0.14
CA SER A 82 1.49 2.81 -1.58
C SER A 82 2.97 2.92 -1.89
N LYS A 83 3.65 3.88 -1.27
CA LYS A 83 5.08 4.10 -1.45
C LYS A 83 5.90 2.91 -0.97
N LYS A 84 5.54 2.34 0.18
CA LYS A 84 6.25 1.21 0.79
C LYS A 84 6.03 -0.11 0.03
N TYR A 85 4.79 -0.40 -0.37
CA TYR A 85 4.43 -1.72 -0.89
C TYR A 85 4.30 -1.81 -2.40
N LEU A 86 4.13 -0.70 -3.11
CA LEU A 86 3.93 -0.71 -4.56
C LEU A 86 5.06 0.00 -5.32
N TRP A 87 5.72 0.93 -4.69
CA TRP A 87 6.77 1.76 -5.29
C TRP A 87 8.05 1.75 -4.47
#